data_91be04423feba7abc604b9cb62e9bd9c
#
_entry.id   91be04423feba7abc604b9cb62e9bd9c
#
_cell.length_a   1.000
_cell.length_b   1.000
_cell.length_c   1.000
_cell.angle_alpha   90.00
_cell.angle_beta   90.00
_cell.angle_gamma   90.00
#
_symmetry.space_group_name_H-M   'P 1'
#
loop_
_entity.id
_entity.type
_entity.pdbx_description
1 polymer ?
#
loop_
_entity_poly.entity_id
_entity_poly.type
_entity_poly.pdbx_seq_one_letter_code
_entity_poly.pdbx_strand_id
1 'polypeptide(L)'
;SSDLETTELTGGEHLVEARCRTPEVKKKFREMFDRYQDVIERHKTSDLSDSQPTKGNIAGGLTTIEEKALGNIQKIGKKCIVDSVLDKGEEPKIPGLHFMDSSSAAAEMVTLCAAAGFAAHFFPTGQGNVIGNAILPVIKICANPKTVRTMGEHIDVDVSGLLRREENMDDAGNKLLDCLKRTADGELTASEILGHREFVLTRLYESA
;
A
#
# COMPACT_ATOMS: atom_id res chain seq x y z
N SER A 1 0.05 10.50 1.25
CA SER A 1 1.14 9.59 0.87
C SER A 1 0.54 8.32 0.27
N SER A 2 1.19 7.79 -0.73
CA SER A 2 0.77 6.54 -1.35
C SER A 2 1.73 5.46 -0.93
N ASP A 3 1.19 4.38 -0.45
CA ASP A 3 1.92 3.17 -0.15
C ASP A 3 2.07 2.35 -1.44
N LEU A 4 3.22 2.55 -2.06
CA LEU A 4 3.72 1.71 -3.11
C LEU A 4 4.94 1.00 -2.52
N GLU A 5 4.75 -0.25 -2.15
CA GLU A 5 5.85 -1.06 -1.65
C GLU A 5 6.93 -1.19 -2.74
N THR A 6 8.18 -0.99 -2.35
CA THR A 6 9.31 -1.09 -3.28
C THR A 6 9.35 -2.45 -3.97
N THR A 7 9.01 -3.52 -3.22
CA THR A 7 8.87 -4.90 -3.72
C THR A 7 7.85 -5.03 -4.85
N GLU A 8 6.76 -4.30 -4.76
CA GLU A 8 5.64 -4.38 -5.68
C GLU A 8 5.77 -3.43 -6.88
N LEU A 9 6.96 -2.84 -7.09
CA LEU A 9 7.26 -1.97 -8.23
C LEU A 9 8.12 -2.61 -9.31
N THR A 10 8.66 -3.80 -9.07
CA THR A 10 9.55 -4.48 -10.01
C THR A 10 8.90 -4.62 -11.39
N GLY A 11 9.56 -4.05 -12.41
CA GLY A 11 9.06 -3.96 -13.79
C GLY A 11 8.20 -2.73 -14.09
N GLY A 12 7.74 -1.99 -13.06
CA GLY A 12 6.96 -0.76 -13.18
C GLY A 12 7.65 0.49 -12.62
N GLU A 13 8.84 0.35 -12.02
CA GLU A 13 9.58 1.41 -11.34
C GLU A 13 9.84 2.65 -12.24
N HIS A 14 10.09 2.43 -13.52
CA HIS A 14 10.33 3.50 -14.49
C HIS A 14 9.14 4.47 -14.61
N LEU A 15 7.92 4.01 -14.35
CA LEU A 15 6.71 4.84 -14.39
C LEU A 15 6.63 5.79 -13.18
N VAL A 16 7.11 5.35 -12.02
CA VAL A 16 7.22 6.19 -10.81
C VAL A 16 8.39 7.17 -10.98
N GLU A 17 9.52 6.67 -11.44
CA GLU A 17 10.72 7.47 -11.74
C GLU A 17 10.42 8.64 -12.68
N ALA A 18 9.63 8.39 -13.74
CA ALA A 18 9.22 9.42 -14.70
C ALA A 18 8.32 10.51 -14.08
N ARG A 19 7.74 10.26 -12.90
CA ARG A 19 6.87 11.19 -12.18
C ARG A 19 7.56 11.94 -11.04
N CYS A 20 8.83 11.70 -10.80
CA CYS A 20 9.61 12.42 -9.80
C CYS A 20 9.73 13.91 -10.20
N ARG A 21 9.46 14.81 -9.24
CA ARG A 21 9.41 16.26 -9.48
C ARG A 21 10.74 16.85 -9.96
N THR A 22 11.83 16.39 -9.40
CA THR A 22 13.17 16.92 -9.70
C THR A 22 14.17 15.79 -9.97
N PRO A 23 15.32 16.08 -10.61
CA PRO A 23 16.39 15.10 -10.78
C PRO A 23 16.89 14.48 -9.47
N GLU A 24 16.90 15.24 -8.37
CA GLU A 24 17.35 14.79 -7.06
C GLU A 24 16.37 13.77 -6.48
N VAL A 25 15.05 14.02 -6.57
CA VAL A 25 13.99 13.09 -6.16
C VAL A 25 14.09 11.81 -6.98
N LYS A 26 14.27 11.94 -8.29
CA LYS A 26 14.48 10.82 -9.21
C LYS A 26 15.69 9.99 -8.83
N LYS A 27 16.82 10.65 -8.51
CA LYS A 27 18.06 9.99 -8.08
C LYS A 27 17.84 9.22 -6.77
N LYS A 28 17.23 9.85 -5.75
CA LYS A 28 16.94 9.18 -4.47
C LYS A 28 16.00 7.97 -4.67
N PHE A 29 15.00 8.08 -5.55
CA PHE A 29 14.12 6.96 -5.90
C PHE A 29 14.90 5.79 -6.50
N ARG A 30 15.78 6.07 -7.48
CA ARG A 30 16.59 5.03 -8.14
C ARG A 30 17.55 4.36 -7.15
N GLU A 31 18.26 5.13 -6.35
CA GLU A 31 19.18 4.59 -5.33
C GLU A 31 18.47 3.70 -4.32
N MET A 32 17.25 4.08 -3.91
CA MET A 32 16.42 3.26 -3.02
C MET A 32 15.99 1.96 -3.69
N PHE A 33 15.51 2.01 -4.94
CA PHE A 33 15.08 0.84 -5.68
C PHE A 33 16.24 -0.12 -5.96
N ASP A 34 17.39 0.40 -6.38
CA ASP A 34 18.60 -0.40 -6.65
C ASP A 34 19.09 -1.08 -5.35
N ARG A 35 19.10 -0.35 -4.22
CA ARG A 35 19.42 -0.95 -2.91
C ARG A 35 18.49 -2.12 -2.56
N TYR A 36 17.22 -1.99 -2.86
CA TYR A 36 16.27 -3.07 -2.63
C TYR A 36 16.56 -4.30 -3.53
N GLN A 37 16.86 -4.10 -4.81
CA GLN A 37 17.25 -5.19 -5.71
C GLN A 37 18.54 -5.88 -5.22
N ASP A 38 19.52 -5.11 -4.74
CA ASP A 38 20.75 -5.64 -4.14
C ASP A 38 20.47 -6.54 -2.92
N VAL A 39 19.47 -6.20 -2.10
CA VAL A 39 19.07 -7.03 -0.94
C VAL A 39 18.55 -8.38 -1.42
N ILE A 40 17.68 -8.39 -2.45
CA ILE A 40 17.13 -9.61 -3.02
C ILE A 40 18.24 -10.49 -3.61
N GLU A 41 19.12 -9.89 -4.41
CA GLU A 41 20.22 -10.63 -5.05
C GLU A 41 21.20 -11.22 -4.03
N ARG A 42 21.47 -10.51 -2.93
CA ARG A 42 22.33 -11.00 -1.83
C ARG A 42 21.74 -12.17 -1.07
N HIS A 43 20.44 -12.25 -0.93
CA HIS A 43 19.77 -13.36 -0.22
C HIS A 43 19.89 -14.70 -0.96
N LYS A 44 19.97 -14.71 -2.30
CA LYS A 44 20.22 -15.90 -3.16
C LYS A 44 19.31 -17.11 -2.90
N THR A 45 18.22 -16.95 -2.16
CA THR A 45 17.37 -18.06 -1.70
C THR A 45 16.05 -18.15 -2.44
N SER A 46 15.61 -17.06 -3.04
CA SER A 46 14.37 -17.00 -3.82
C SER A 46 14.42 -15.83 -4.81
N ASP A 47 13.75 -16.00 -5.93
CA ASP A 47 13.36 -14.93 -6.82
C ASP A 47 12.09 -14.25 -6.26
N LEU A 48 11.89 -12.97 -6.49
CA LEU A 48 10.65 -12.28 -6.13
C LEU A 48 9.42 -12.95 -6.73
N SER A 49 9.53 -13.51 -7.93
CA SER A 49 8.47 -14.24 -8.61
C SER A 49 8.03 -15.51 -7.87
N ASP A 50 8.84 -16.05 -6.94
CA ASP A 50 8.47 -17.18 -6.11
C ASP A 50 7.45 -16.82 -5.03
N SER A 51 7.43 -15.56 -4.60
CA SER A 51 6.57 -15.07 -3.51
C SER A 51 5.44 -14.16 -4.00
N GLN A 52 5.60 -13.52 -5.15
CA GLN A 52 4.66 -12.57 -5.74
C GLN A 52 4.48 -12.81 -7.26
N PRO A 53 3.25 -12.84 -7.78
CA PRO A 53 1.97 -12.76 -7.08
C PRO A 53 1.70 -13.96 -6.16
N THR A 54 0.94 -13.74 -5.08
CA THR A 54 0.51 -14.84 -4.19
C THR A 54 -0.42 -15.81 -4.94
N LYS A 55 -0.58 -17.04 -4.43
CA LYS A 55 -1.52 -18.04 -4.99
C LYS A 55 -2.94 -17.48 -5.12
N GLY A 56 -3.37 -16.62 -4.18
CA GLY A 56 -4.68 -15.96 -4.24
C GLY A 56 -4.75 -14.90 -5.35
N ASN A 57 -3.66 -14.17 -5.60
CA ASN A 57 -3.59 -13.23 -6.72
C ASN A 57 -3.65 -13.96 -8.07
N ILE A 58 -2.93 -15.08 -8.20
CA ILE A 58 -2.94 -15.92 -9.40
C ILE A 58 -4.33 -16.51 -9.64
N ALA A 59 -4.99 -17.02 -8.61
CA ALA A 59 -6.36 -17.50 -8.69
C ALA A 59 -7.36 -16.39 -9.08
N GLY A 60 -7.04 -15.13 -8.76
CA GLY A 60 -7.79 -13.94 -9.16
C GLY A 60 -7.48 -13.41 -10.56
N GLY A 61 -6.51 -14.03 -11.27
CA GLY A 61 -6.18 -13.68 -12.66
C GLY A 61 -4.88 -12.90 -12.85
N LEU A 62 -4.13 -12.57 -11.80
CA LEU A 62 -2.78 -11.98 -11.94
C LEU A 62 -1.78 -13.04 -12.40
N THR A 63 -0.95 -12.71 -13.39
CA THR A 63 -0.03 -13.67 -14.01
C THR A 63 1.42 -13.43 -13.63
N THR A 64 1.85 -12.18 -13.52
CA THR A 64 3.26 -11.82 -13.30
C THR A 64 3.42 -10.72 -12.24
N ILE A 65 4.66 -10.55 -11.74
CA ILE A 65 5.02 -9.48 -10.80
C ILE A 65 4.89 -8.10 -11.45
N GLU A 66 5.20 -7.97 -12.73
CA GLU A 66 5.08 -6.73 -13.49
C GLU A 66 3.61 -6.31 -13.63
N GLU A 67 2.71 -7.26 -13.87
CA GLU A 67 1.27 -6.99 -13.91
C GLU A 67 0.77 -6.49 -12.56
N LYS A 68 1.27 -7.08 -11.46
CA LYS A 68 0.99 -6.60 -10.10
C LYS A 68 1.52 -5.20 -9.88
N ALA A 69 2.75 -4.89 -10.32
CA ALA A 69 3.37 -3.57 -10.23
C ALA A 69 2.55 -2.51 -10.98
N LEU A 70 2.10 -2.80 -12.21
CA LEU A 70 1.24 -1.90 -12.98
C LEU A 70 -0.08 -1.62 -12.26
N GLY A 71 -0.66 -2.61 -11.59
CA GLY A 71 -1.85 -2.44 -10.75
C GLY A 71 -1.60 -1.51 -9.56
N ASN A 72 -0.48 -1.70 -8.88
CA ASN A 72 -0.11 -0.87 -7.73
C ASN A 72 0.10 0.60 -8.09
N ILE A 73 0.73 0.89 -9.22
CA ILE A 73 0.96 2.26 -9.68
C ILE A 73 -0.36 3.02 -9.91
N GLN A 74 -1.48 2.33 -10.15
CA GLN A 74 -2.78 2.99 -10.26
C GLN A 74 -3.23 3.66 -8.95
N LYS A 75 -2.72 3.21 -7.79
CA LYS A 75 -3.04 3.81 -6.48
C LYS A 75 -2.70 5.30 -6.41
N ILE A 76 -1.65 5.74 -7.10
CA ILE A 76 -1.25 7.15 -7.18
C ILE A 76 -1.86 7.91 -8.36
N GLY A 77 -2.72 7.24 -9.17
CA GLY A 77 -3.32 7.83 -10.35
C GLY A 77 -2.33 8.10 -11.49
N LYS A 78 -2.84 8.63 -12.60
CA LYS A 78 -2.04 8.77 -13.85
C LYS A 78 -1.24 10.09 -13.94
N LYS A 79 -1.61 11.10 -13.16
CA LYS A 79 -1.09 12.48 -13.30
C LYS A 79 -0.34 12.99 -12.07
N CYS A 80 -0.27 12.20 -11.02
CA CYS A 80 0.41 12.62 -9.79
C CYS A 80 1.90 12.72 -9.99
N ILE A 81 2.50 13.70 -9.32
CA ILE A 81 3.95 13.94 -9.30
C ILE A 81 4.45 13.55 -7.91
N VAL A 82 5.55 12.81 -7.85
CA VAL A 82 6.23 12.45 -6.61
C VAL A 82 7.11 13.61 -6.15
N ASP A 83 6.76 14.21 -5.04
CA ASP A 83 7.41 15.41 -4.50
C ASP A 83 8.69 15.08 -3.73
N SER A 84 8.71 13.95 -3.03
CA SER A 84 9.92 13.44 -2.38
C SER A 84 9.90 11.93 -2.23
N VAL A 85 11.08 11.37 -1.93
CA VAL A 85 11.27 9.97 -1.54
C VAL A 85 11.70 9.95 -0.09
N LEU A 86 11.06 9.12 0.72
CA LEU A 86 11.28 8.98 2.15
C LEU A 86 11.97 7.65 2.43
N ASP A 87 12.89 7.64 3.37
CA ASP A 87 13.43 6.41 3.94
C ASP A 87 12.39 5.75 4.88
N LYS A 88 12.64 4.52 5.32
CA LYS A 88 11.75 3.74 6.18
C LYS A 88 11.37 4.50 7.45
N GLY A 89 10.09 4.86 7.58
CA GLY A 89 9.58 5.63 8.73
C GLY A 89 10.01 7.10 8.79
N GLU A 90 10.56 7.65 7.72
CA GLU A 90 10.93 9.06 7.63
C GLU A 90 9.69 9.95 7.52
N GLU A 91 9.61 10.99 8.37
CA GLU A 91 8.53 11.96 8.33
C GLU A 91 8.64 12.87 7.10
N PRO A 92 7.55 13.11 6.33
CA PRO A 92 7.54 14.05 5.23
C PRO A 92 7.77 15.49 5.71
N LYS A 93 8.65 16.24 5.03
CA LYS A 93 9.02 17.62 5.40
C LYS A 93 8.29 18.70 4.60
N ILE A 94 7.63 18.32 3.52
CA ILE A 94 6.91 19.22 2.61
C ILE A 94 5.52 18.64 2.31
N PRO A 95 4.52 19.44 1.96
CA PRO A 95 3.26 18.91 1.44
C PRO A 95 3.44 18.31 0.05
N GLY A 96 2.66 17.28 -0.28
CA GLY A 96 2.65 16.64 -1.60
C GLY A 96 2.53 15.13 -1.55
N LEU A 97 2.80 14.47 -2.67
CA LEU A 97 2.87 13.03 -2.77
C LEU A 97 4.29 12.55 -2.47
N HIS A 98 4.43 11.66 -1.51
CA HIS A 98 5.72 11.08 -1.12
C HIS A 98 5.72 9.59 -1.41
N PHE A 99 6.85 9.10 -1.91
CA PHE A 99 7.13 7.68 -1.98
C PHE A 99 7.99 7.29 -0.78
N MET A 100 7.52 6.36 0.06
CA MET A 100 8.29 5.87 1.21
C MET A 100 8.80 4.46 0.94
N ASP A 101 10.09 4.23 1.19
CA ASP A 101 10.66 2.87 1.21
C ASP A 101 9.94 2.06 2.30
N SER A 102 9.31 0.96 1.92
CA SER A 102 8.54 0.13 2.84
C SER A 102 8.63 -1.36 2.48
N SER A 103 8.25 -2.19 3.43
CA SER A 103 8.26 -3.64 3.30
C SER A 103 6.95 -4.15 2.69
N SER A 104 6.99 -5.30 1.99
CA SER A 104 5.80 -6.03 1.55
C SER A 104 5.04 -6.71 2.70
N ALA A 105 5.64 -6.79 3.89
CA ALA A 105 4.99 -7.30 5.09
C ALA A 105 4.02 -6.25 5.65
N ALA A 106 2.71 -6.47 5.50
CA ALA A 106 1.66 -5.49 5.82
C ALA A 106 1.78 -4.88 7.22
N ALA A 107 2.08 -5.67 8.25
CA ALA A 107 2.23 -5.16 9.62
C ALA A 107 3.46 -4.25 9.79
N GLU A 108 4.57 -4.58 9.12
CA GLU A 108 5.78 -3.73 9.10
C GLU A 108 5.51 -2.42 8.34
N MET A 109 4.89 -2.49 7.18
CA MET A 109 4.52 -1.34 6.38
C MET A 109 3.64 -0.35 7.16
N VAL A 110 2.56 -0.83 7.79
CA VAL A 110 1.67 0.02 8.59
C VAL A 110 2.41 0.62 9.79
N THR A 111 3.33 -0.15 10.42
CA THR A 111 4.18 0.38 11.49
C THR A 111 5.11 1.49 11.02
N LEU A 112 5.70 1.36 9.82
CA LEU A 112 6.54 2.40 9.23
C LEU A 112 5.73 3.66 8.88
N CYS A 113 4.49 3.50 8.39
CA CYS A 113 3.58 4.63 8.15
C CYS A 113 3.24 5.36 9.47
N ALA A 114 2.98 4.61 10.55
CA ALA A 114 2.75 5.19 11.87
C ALA A 114 3.98 5.94 12.39
N ALA A 115 5.19 5.39 12.22
CA ALA A 115 6.46 6.03 12.57
C ALA A 115 6.70 7.32 11.77
N ALA A 116 6.30 7.35 10.50
CA ALA A 116 6.38 8.53 9.64
C ALA A 116 5.32 9.61 9.97
N GLY A 117 4.46 9.38 10.96
CA GLY A 117 3.46 10.36 11.41
C GLY A 117 2.19 10.43 10.56
N PHE A 118 1.82 9.35 9.89
CA PHE A 118 0.58 9.29 9.12
C PHE A 118 -0.63 9.37 10.08
N ALA A 119 -1.63 10.17 9.72
CA ALA A 119 -2.84 10.35 10.52
C ALA A 119 -3.89 9.26 10.25
N ALA A 120 -3.88 8.65 9.08
CA ALA A 120 -4.71 7.51 8.68
C ALA A 120 -4.02 6.73 7.56
N HIS A 121 -4.34 5.44 7.45
CA HIS A 121 -3.80 4.56 6.42
C HIS A 121 -4.94 3.93 5.62
N PHE A 122 -4.94 4.11 4.30
CA PHE A 122 -5.83 3.40 3.40
C PHE A 122 -5.22 2.08 2.97
N PHE A 123 -5.90 0.99 3.24
CA PHE A 123 -5.44 -0.36 2.94
C PHE A 123 -6.36 -1.05 1.93
N PRO A 124 -6.12 -0.89 0.61
CA PRO A 124 -6.89 -1.63 -0.38
C PRO A 124 -6.50 -3.12 -0.36
N THR A 125 -7.49 -3.99 -0.32
CA THR A 125 -7.28 -5.44 -0.29
C THR A 125 -8.29 -6.20 -1.15
N GLY A 126 -7.78 -7.13 -1.96
CA GLY A 126 -8.64 -8.01 -2.77
C GLY A 126 -9.03 -9.29 -2.04
N GLN A 127 -8.16 -9.79 -1.14
CA GLN A 127 -8.36 -11.05 -0.41
C GLN A 127 -8.89 -10.87 1.02
N GLY A 128 -8.92 -9.64 1.50
CA GLY A 128 -9.12 -9.31 2.90
C GLY A 128 -7.80 -9.26 3.67
N ASN A 129 -7.75 -8.45 4.70
CA ASN A 129 -6.62 -8.30 5.60
C ASN A 129 -7.11 -7.84 6.97
N VAL A 130 -6.55 -8.41 8.04
CA VAL A 130 -6.95 -8.10 9.42
C VAL A 130 -6.05 -7.06 10.10
N ILE A 131 -4.89 -6.74 9.50
CA ILE A 131 -3.89 -5.88 10.11
C ILE A 131 -4.47 -4.53 10.52
N GLY A 132 -4.30 -4.18 11.79
CA GLY A 132 -4.52 -2.86 12.35
C GLY A 132 -3.22 -2.26 12.87
N ASN A 133 -3.32 -1.23 13.68
CA ASN A 133 -2.18 -0.63 14.38
C ASN A 133 -2.67 0.05 15.66
N ALA A 134 -1.79 0.15 16.65
CA ALA A 134 -2.14 0.69 17.96
C ALA A 134 -2.39 2.20 17.97
N ILE A 135 -1.84 2.95 17.02
CA ILE A 135 -1.86 4.43 16.98
C ILE A 135 -2.26 5.01 15.63
N LEU A 136 -2.43 4.18 14.61
CA LEU A 136 -2.76 4.59 13.25
C LEU A 136 -4.05 3.90 12.80
N PRO A 137 -5.15 4.63 12.56
CA PRO A 137 -6.36 4.07 11.97
C PRO A 137 -6.07 3.47 10.59
N VAL A 138 -6.45 2.20 10.38
CA VAL A 138 -6.24 1.47 9.13
C VAL A 138 -7.58 1.19 8.47
N ILE A 139 -7.93 1.99 7.47
CA ILE A 139 -9.19 1.92 6.72
C ILE A 139 -9.06 0.86 5.62
N LYS A 140 -9.77 -0.25 5.76
CA LYS A 140 -9.78 -1.34 4.78
C LYS A 140 -10.77 -1.06 3.66
N ILE A 141 -10.28 -1.14 2.41
CA ILE A 141 -11.08 -0.92 1.20
C ILE A 141 -11.10 -2.19 0.39
N CYS A 142 -12.27 -2.66 -0.02
CA CYS A 142 -12.37 -3.87 -0.82
C CYS A 142 -13.34 -3.74 -1.99
N ALA A 143 -12.86 -4.10 -3.20
CA ALA A 143 -13.69 -4.18 -4.41
C ALA A 143 -14.14 -5.62 -4.74
N ASN A 144 -13.61 -6.64 -4.04
CA ASN A 144 -13.95 -8.04 -4.30
C ASN A 144 -15.26 -8.44 -3.60
N PRO A 145 -16.37 -8.72 -4.33
CA PRO A 145 -17.65 -9.06 -3.72
C PRO A 145 -17.61 -10.32 -2.85
N LYS A 146 -16.72 -11.27 -3.18
CA LYS A 146 -16.54 -12.49 -2.38
C LYS A 146 -15.94 -12.16 -1.03
N THR A 147 -14.88 -11.37 -1.00
CA THR A 147 -14.21 -10.94 0.23
C THR A 147 -15.12 -10.10 1.11
N VAL A 148 -15.82 -9.12 0.53
CA VAL A 148 -16.81 -8.32 1.27
C VAL A 148 -17.86 -9.21 1.95
N ARG A 149 -18.33 -10.26 1.26
CA ARG A 149 -19.32 -11.18 1.84
C ARG A 149 -18.74 -12.07 2.95
N THR A 150 -17.48 -12.48 2.87
CA THR A 150 -16.87 -13.46 3.79
C THR A 150 -16.06 -12.83 4.91
N MET A 151 -15.66 -11.56 4.77
CA MET A 151 -14.85 -10.79 5.74
C MET A 151 -15.41 -9.37 5.95
N GLY A 152 -16.73 -9.21 5.84
CA GLY A 152 -17.36 -7.88 5.90
C GLY A 152 -17.05 -7.12 7.18
N GLU A 153 -16.91 -7.81 8.31
CA GLU A 153 -16.54 -7.21 9.59
C GLU A 153 -15.13 -6.59 9.62
N HIS A 154 -14.27 -6.95 8.67
CA HIS A 154 -12.91 -6.38 8.53
C HIS A 154 -12.81 -5.28 7.47
N ILE A 155 -13.92 -4.94 6.80
CA ILE A 155 -13.92 -3.98 5.67
C ILE A 155 -14.66 -2.71 6.08
N ASP A 156 -13.97 -1.58 6.00
CA ASP A 156 -14.53 -0.27 6.30
C ASP A 156 -15.27 0.33 5.10
N VAL A 157 -14.74 0.10 3.89
CA VAL A 157 -15.30 0.67 2.66
C VAL A 157 -15.50 -0.42 1.60
N ASP A 158 -16.76 -0.79 1.38
CA ASP A 158 -17.17 -1.68 0.29
C ASP A 158 -17.34 -0.88 -1.01
N VAL A 159 -16.43 -1.13 -1.97
CA VAL A 159 -16.48 -0.60 -3.34
C VAL A 159 -16.67 -1.73 -4.37
N SER A 160 -17.25 -2.85 -3.95
CA SER A 160 -17.48 -4.01 -4.82
C SER A 160 -18.52 -3.74 -5.91
N GLY A 161 -19.31 -2.70 -5.75
CA GLY A 161 -20.22 -2.22 -6.78
C GLY A 161 -19.52 -1.79 -8.07
N LEU A 162 -18.24 -1.38 -8.01
CA LEU A 162 -17.42 -1.10 -9.19
C LEU A 162 -17.31 -2.31 -10.11
N LEU A 163 -16.99 -3.49 -9.54
CA LEU A 163 -16.87 -4.73 -10.32
C LEU A 163 -18.23 -5.26 -10.81
N ARG A 164 -19.30 -4.97 -10.07
CA ARG A 164 -20.67 -5.31 -10.46
C ARG A 164 -21.29 -4.28 -11.42
N ARG A 165 -20.59 -3.17 -11.70
CA ARG A 165 -21.07 -2.03 -12.51
C ARG A 165 -22.33 -1.38 -11.93
N GLU A 166 -22.47 -1.37 -10.63
CA GLU A 166 -23.56 -0.77 -9.86
C GLU A 166 -23.20 0.63 -9.35
N GLU A 167 -21.92 0.98 -9.35
CA GLU A 167 -21.37 2.28 -8.96
C GLU A 167 -20.22 2.68 -9.88
N ASN A 168 -19.92 3.97 -9.95
CA ASN A 168 -18.80 4.53 -10.69
C ASN A 168 -17.64 4.91 -9.74
N MET A 169 -16.52 5.40 -10.32
CA MET A 169 -15.33 5.78 -9.55
C MET A 169 -15.56 6.97 -8.62
N ASP A 170 -16.44 7.90 -8.98
CA ASP A 170 -16.76 9.06 -8.15
C ASP A 170 -17.59 8.63 -6.94
N ASP A 171 -18.53 7.71 -7.12
CA ASP A 171 -19.31 7.12 -6.01
C ASP A 171 -18.38 6.40 -5.01
N ALA A 172 -17.45 5.59 -5.51
CA ALA A 172 -16.46 4.90 -4.69
C ALA A 172 -15.52 5.89 -3.96
N GLY A 173 -15.08 6.92 -4.67
CA GLY A 173 -14.25 7.99 -4.09
C GLY A 173 -14.97 8.75 -2.96
N ASN A 174 -16.25 9.04 -3.15
CA ASN A 174 -17.07 9.69 -2.13
C ASN A 174 -17.24 8.81 -0.88
N LYS A 175 -17.52 7.51 -1.04
CA LYS A 175 -17.57 6.56 0.08
C LYS A 175 -16.26 6.57 0.89
N LEU A 176 -15.12 6.56 0.20
CA LEU A 176 -13.82 6.59 0.84
C LEU A 176 -13.58 7.90 1.59
N LEU A 177 -13.92 9.03 0.98
CA LEU A 177 -13.79 10.35 1.60
C LEU A 177 -14.71 10.49 2.82
N ASP A 178 -15.93 9.97 2.77
CA ASP A 178 -16.87 10.01 3.88
C ASP A 178 -16.40 9.12 5.04
N CYS A 179 -15.85 7.93 4.74
CA CYS A 179 -15.22 7.09 5.76
C CYS A 179 -14.05 7.82 6.42
N LEU A 180 -13.15 8.43 5.64
CA LEU A 180 -12.04 9.19 6.18
C LEU A 180 -12.50 10.33 7.11
N LYS A 181 -13.54 11.08 6.72
CA LYS A 181 -14.09 12.17 7.55
C LYS A 181 -14.62 11.62 8.88
N ARG A 182 -15.42 10.55 8.85
CA ARG A 182 -15.94 9.92 10.07
C ARG A 182 -14.81 9.42 10.97
N THR A 183 -13.79 8.78 10.38
CA THR A 183 -12.60 8.33 11.13
C THR A 183 -11.86 9.52 11.75
N ALA A 184 -11.70 10.61 11.02
CA ALA A 184 -11.09 11.84 11.54
C ALA A 184 -11.93 12.50 12.69
N ASP A 185 -13.25 12.30 12.65
CA ASP A 185 -14.18 12.75 13.70
C ASP A 185 -14.26 11.78 14.90
N GLY A 186 -13.48 10.68 14.88
CA GLY A 186 -13.35 9.73 15.99
C GLY A 186 -14.14 8.43 15.83
N GLU A 187 -14.74 8.14 14.67
CA GLU A 187 -15.30 6.82 14.39
C GLU A 187 -14.19 5.79 14.26
N LEU A 188 -14.27 4.70 14.99
CA LEU A 188 -13.28 3.63 14.97
C LEU A 188 -13.37 2.82 13.68
N THR A 189 -12.22 2.48 13.11
CA THR A 189 -12.13 1.54 11.99
C THR A 189 -12.48 0.11 12.42
N ALA A 190 -12.80 -0.75 11.47
CA ALA A 190 -13.07 -2.16 11.71
C ALA A 190 -11.94 -2.85 12.49
N SER A 191 -10.69 -2.56 12.13
CA SER A 191 -9.54 -3.10 12.84
C SER A 191 -9.44 -2.62 14.29
N GLU A 192 -9.75 -1.36 14.58
CA GLU A 192 -9.77 -0.84 15.96
C GLU A 192 -10.90 -1.46 16.78
N ILE A 193 -12.11 -1.60 16.22
CA ILE A 193 -13.27 -2.24 16.87
C ILE A 193 -12.95 -3.70 17.22
N LEU A 194 -12.30 -4.42 16.30
CA LEU A 194 -11.92 -5.82 16.48
C LEU A 194 -10.65 -6.00 17.34
N GLY A 195 -10.02 -4.91 17.77
CA GLY A 195 -8.86 -4.94 18.65
C GLY A 195 -7.55 -5.35 17.98
N HIS A 196 -7.46 -5.24 16.66
CA HIS A 196 -6.22 -5.47 15.92
C HIS A 196 -5.26 -4.31 16.15
N ARG A 197 -4.12 -4.61 16.80
CA ARG A 197 -3.12 -3.62 17.24
C ARG A 197 -1.71 -4.11 16.94
N GLU A 198 -1.53 -4.61 15.73
CA GLU A 198 -0.26 -5.15 15.30
C GLU A 198 0.81 -4.04 15.30
N PHE A 199 1.95 -4.36 15.89
CA PHE A 199 3.13 -3.52 15.90
C PHE A 199 4.34 -4.42 15.65
N VAL A 200 5.13 -4.09 14.65
CA VAL A 200 6.30 -4.87 14.25
C VAL A 200 7.56 -4.06 14.50
N LEU A 201 8.43 -4.56 15.34
CA LEU A 201 9.78 -4.05 15.45
C LEU A 201 10.53 -4.38 14.15
N THR A 202 11.20 -3.36 13.60
CA THR A 202 12.06 -3.54 12.44
C THR A 202 13.13 -4.59 12.75
N ARG A 203 13.38 -5.47 11.80
CA ARG A 203 14.36 -6.54 11.96
C ARG A 203 15.78 -5.97 12.00
N LEU A 204 16.70 -6.68 12.70
CA LEU A 204 18.13 -6.38 12.66
C LEU A 204 18.73 -6.57 11.25
N TYR A 205 18.08 -7.38 10.43
CA TYR A 205 18.47 -7.65 9.05
C TYR A 205 17.36 -7.20 8.11
N GLU A 206 17.73 -6.55 7.02
CA GLU A 206 16.77 -6.16 5.99
C GLU A 206 16.03 -7.40 5.47
N SER A 207 14.71 -7.29 5.40
CA SER A 207 13.87 -8.29 4.75
C SER A 207 13.57 -7.84 3.33
N ALA A 208 13.68 -8.78 2.42
CA ALA A 208 13.18 -8.61 1.07
C ALA A 208 11.65 -8.67 1.05
#